data_a621bb0df26565c7c69e00fa73645706
#
_entry.id   a621bb0df26565c7c69e00fa73645706
#
_cell.length_a   1.000
_cell.length_b   1.000
_cell.length_c   1.000
_cell.angle_alpha   90.00
_cell.angle_beta   90.00
_cell.angle_gamma   90.00
#
_symmetry.space_group_name_H-M   'P 1'
#
loop_
_entity.id
_entity.type
_entity.pdbx_description
1 polymer ?
#
loop_
_entity_poly.entity_id
_entity_poly.type
_entity_poly.pdbx_seq_one_letter_code
_entity_poly.pdbx_strand_id
1 'polypeptide(L)'
;MRCFIALEFPPEIKSSIYKSLKQEIQDKPELKWVSEENLHITLKFLGEVPDKKVPAIGDQLEKIFKGDKKFKIKLGEVQAFLNRGEVRVLWIGVEKGGDKIKKCANELEKSLSKMGFKKEKREFVPHLTIARARKYSKKRFKPNDFDIELNLPDFYVDEIVLFKSTLTPSGPIYEKIKVVKLNG
;
A
#
# COMPACT_ATOMS: atom_id res chain seq x y z
N MET A 1 -0.18 13.71 -13.94
CA MET A 1 -1.11 12.92 -13.05
C MET A 1 -0.36 12.35 -11.86
N ARG A 2 -1.01 12.22 -10.73
CA ARG A 2 -0.39 11.62 -9.53
C ARG A 2 -0.37 10.10 -9.64
N CYS A 3 0.80 9.48 -9.49
CA CYS A 3 0.98 8.03 -9.67
C CYS A 3 1.72 7.37 -8.51
N PHE A 4 1.49 6.07 -8.35
CA PHE A 4 2.25 5.20 -7.46
C PHE A 4 2.23 3.76 -7.97
N ILE A 5 3.17 2.94 -7.49
CA ILE A 5 3.26 1.52 -7.82
C ILE A 5 3.00 0.72 -6.55
N ALA A 6 2.17 -0.31 -6.64
CA ALA A 6 1.77 -1.12 -5.50
C ALA A 6 1.55 -2.59 -5.86
N LEU A 7 1.61 -3.44 -4.82
CA LEU A 7 1.08 -4.79 -4.86
C LEU A 7 -0.44 -4.74 -4.70
N GLU A 8 -1.14 -5.35 -5.63
CA GLU A 8 -2.59 -5.52 -5.56
C GLU A 8 -2.93 -6.83 -4.82
N PHE A 9 -4.05 -6.82 -4.12
CA PHE A 9 -4.53 -7.97 -3.37
C PHE A 9 -5.78 -8.57 -4.02
N PRO A 10 -5.96 -9.90 -3.91
CA PRO A 10 -7.21 -10.53 -4.30
C PRO A 10 -8.41 -9.90 -3.58
N PRO A 11 -9.55 -9.72 -4.25
CA PRO A 11 -10.74 -9.08 -3.65
C PRO A 11 -11.22 -9.75 -2.36
N GLU A 12 -11.15 -11.09 -2.28
CA GLU A 12 -11.52 -11.86 -1.10
C GLU A 12 -10.62 -11.54 0.11
N ILE A 13 -9.35 -11.26 -0.11
CA ILE A 13 -8.41 -10.86 0.94
C ILE A 13 -8.74 -9.44 1.42
N LYS A 14 -8.98 -8.51 0.51
CA LYS A 14 -9.42 -7.16 0.87
C LYS A 14 -10.70 -7.17 1.70
N SER A 15 -11.68 -7.97 1.28
CA SER A 15 -12.94 -8.13 2.01
C SER A 15 -12.73 -8.71 3.41
N SER A 16 -11.87 -9.73 3.54
CA SER A 16 -11.54 -10.33 4.83
C SER A 16 -10.86 -9.35 5.78
N ILE A 17 -9.90 -8.56 5.26
CA ILE A 17 -9.24 -7.49 6.02
C ILE A 17 -10.29 -6.46 6.49
N TYR A 18 -11.12 -5.97 5.57
CA TYR A 18 -12.10 -4.93 5.87
C TYR A 18 -13.14 -5.39 6.91
N LYS A 19 -13.58 -6.65 6.83
CA LYS A 19 -14.47 -7.27 7.84
C LYS A 19 -13.81 -7.31 9.23
N SER A 20 -12.52 -7.64 9.32
CA SER A 20 -11.79 -7.63 10.59
C SER A 20 -11.67 -6.23 11.20
N LEU A 21 -11.71 -5.18 10.38
CA LEU A 21 -11.63 -3.78 10.82
C LEU A 21 -13.01 -3.15 11.13
N LYS A 22 -14.11 -3.84 10.84
CA LYS A 22 -15.46 -3.26 10.85
C LYS A 22 -15.82 -2.60 12.19
N GLN A 23 -15.51 -3.26 13.31
CA GLN A 23 -15.80 -2.74 14.65
C GLN A 23 -15.01 -1.45 14.92
N GLU A 24 -13.71 -1.47 14.64
CA GLU A 24 -12.83 -0.30 14.81
C GLU A 24 -13.24 0.88 13.93
N ILE A 25 -13.69 0.61 12.71
CA ILE A 25 -14.21 1.63 11.79
C ILE A 25 -15.44 2.31 12.40
N GLN A 26 -16.35 1.53 12.99
CA GLN A 26 -17.56 2.05 13.64
C GLN A 26 -17.24 2.84 14.91
N ASP A 27 -16.33 2.34 15.74
CA ASP A 27 -16.01 2.94 17.04
C ASP A 27 -15.09 4.17 16.93
N LYS A 28 -14.35 4.30 15.83
CA LYS A 28 -13.38 5.38 15.61
C LYS A 28 -13.57 6.09 14.26
N PRO A 29 -14.76 6.68 14.03
CA PRO A 29 -15.08 7.37 12.76
C PRO A 29 -14.24 8.64 12.54
N GLU A 30 -13.56 9.13 13.58
CA GLU A 30 -12.67 10.29 13.49
C GLU A 30 -11.37 10.01 12.74
N LEU A 31 -11.01 8.72 12.56
CA LEU A 31 -9.93 8.34 11.67
C LEU A 31 -10.40 8.35 10.21
N LYS A 32 -9.46 8.57 9.32
CA LYS A 32 -9.68 8.36 7.88
C LYS A 32 -9.29 6.92 7.54
N TRP A 33 -10.26 6.03 7.59
CA TRP A 33 -10.08 4.63 7.22
C TRP A 33 -9.92 4.48 5.72
N VAL A 34 -9.09 3.51 5.32
CA VAL A 34 -8.91 3.15 3.91
C VAL A 34 -10.11 2.28 3.51
N SER A 35 -10.74 2.61 2.39
CA SER A 35 -11.84 1.81 1.86
C SER A 35 -11.33 0.46 1.35
N GLU A 36 -12.21 -0.54 1.32
CA GLU A 36 -11.88 -1.92 0.96
C GLU A 36 -11.15 -2.01 -0.38
N GLU A 37 -11.69 -1.34 -1.41
CA GLU A 37 -11.11 -1.34 -2.76
C GLU A 37 -9.72 -0.71 -2.84
N ASN A 38 -9.38 0.17 -1.90
CA ASN A 38 -8.12 0.91 -1.86
C ASN A 38 -7.03 0.23 -1.01
N LEU A 39 -7.30 -0.96 -0.44
CA LEU A 39 -6.29 -1.72 0.32
C LEU A 39 -5.19 -2.26 -0.61
N HIS A 40 -3.94 -1.92 -0.34
CA HIS A 40 -2.76 -2.32 -1.12
C HIS A 40 -1.46 -2.10 -0.33
N ILE A 41 -0.36 -2.70 -0.75
CA ILE A 41 0.98 -2.35 -0.26
C ILE A 41 1.67 -1.48 -1.31
N THR A 42 1.90 -0.21 -0.98
CA THR A 42 2.66 0.68 -1.87
C THR A 42 4.12 0.28 -1.91
N LEU A 43 4.67 0.10 -3.11
CA LEU A 43 6.09 -0.17 -3.35
C LEU A 43 6.86 1.13 -3.59
N LYS A 44 6.26 2.08 -4.34
CA LYS A 44 6.90 3.37 -4.64
C LYS A 44 5.88 4.44 -4.98
N PHE A 45 5.99 5.59 -4.32
CA PHE A 45 5.29 6.80 -4.72
C PHE A 45 6.09 7.53 -5.80
N LEU A 46 5.42 7.90 -6.89
CA LEU A 46 6.02 8.64 -8.00
C LEU A 46 5.69 10.15 -7.94
N GLY A 47 4.65 10.51 -7.18
CA GLY A 47 4.16 11.89 -7.12
C GLY A 47 3.50 12.32 -8.44
N GLU A 48 3.61 13.59 -8.78
CA GLU A 48 3.09 14.11 -10.04
C GLU A 48 3.99 13.70 -11.22
N VAL A 49 3.40 12.98 -12.14
CA VAL A 49 4.06 12.45 -13.34
C VAL A 49 3.47 13.12 -14.58
N PRO A 50 4.28 13.68 -15.47
CA PRO A 50 3.80 14.16 -16.78
C PRO A 50 3.19 13.00 -17.57
N ASP A 51 2.03 13.21 -18.18
CA ASP A 51 1.27 12.16 -18.87
C ASP A 51 2.09 11.45 -19.95
N LYS A 52 2.95 12.19 -20.66
CA LYS A 52 3.85 11.64 -21.68
C LYS A 52 4.89 10.64 -21.14
N LYS A 53 5.18 10.67 -19.82
CA LYS A 53 6.13 9.73 -19.18
C LYS A 53 5.45 8.44 -18.69
N VAL A 54 4.14 8.42 -18.55
CA VAL A 54 3.41 7.29 -17.97
C VAL A 54 3.58 5.99 -18.76
N PRO A 55 3.50 5.98 -20.10
CA PRO A 55 3.75 4.76 -20.88
C PRO A 55 5.14 4.17 -20.61
N ALA A 56 6.19 5.00 -20.61
CA ALA A 56 7.55 4.53 -20.36
C ALA A 56 7.74 3.94 -18.95
N ILE A 57 7.01 4.43 -17.95
CA ILE A 57 6.99 3.83 -16.61
C ILE A 57 6.32 2.46 -16.64
N GLY A 58 5.20 2.33 -17.36
CA GLY A 58 4.50 1.07 -17.55
C GLY A 58 5.36 0.00 -18.23
N ASP A 59 6.09 0.38 -19.30
CA ASP A 59 7.02 -0.50 -20.02
C ASP A 59 8.19 -0.92 -19.12
N GLN A 60 8.69 0.03 -18.31
CA GLN A 60 9.77 -0.26 -17.37
C GLN A 60 9.30 -1.21 -16.26
N LEU A 61 8.08 -1.05 -15.76
CA LEU A 61 7.47 -1.93 -14.77
C LEU A 61 7.38 -3.37 -15.32
N GLU A 62 6.89 -3.51 -16.54
CA GLU A 62 6.83 -4.81 -17.23
C GLU A 62 8.22 -5.42 -17.41
N LYS A 63 9.21 -4.62 -17.84
CA LYS A 63 10.59 -5.08 -18.01
C LYS A 63 11.24 -5.59 -16.73
N ILE A 64 10.92 -4.96 -15.59
CA ILE A 64 11.48 -5.36 -14.28
C ILE A 64 10.87 -6.70 -13.83
N PHE A 65 9.55 -6.87 -13.95
CA PHE A 65 8.84 -7.98 -13.30
C PHE A 65 8.33 -9.06 -14.26
N LYS A 66 8.51 -8.87 -15.56
CA LYS A 66 8.15 -9.91 -16.54
C LYS A 66 8.95 -11.18 -16.29
N GLY A 67 8.25 -12.25 -15.99
CA GLY A 67 8.87 -13.55 -15.71
C GLY A 67 9.09 -13.82 -14.22
N ASP A 68 8.91 -12.84 -13.34
CA ASP A 68 8.95 -13.07 -11.91
C ASP A 68 7.76 -13.96 -11.48
N LYS A 69 8.00 -14.78 -10.47
CA LYS A 69 6.98 -15.68 -9.91
C LYS A 69 6.14 -14.97 -8.87
N LYS A 70 4.84 -15.29 -8.82
CA LYS A 70 3.98 -14.94 -7.70
C LYS A 70 4.59 -15.48 -6.40
N PHE A 71 4.34 -14.80 -5.31
CA PHE A 71 4.88 -15.19 -4.01
C PHE A 71 3.84 -15.07 -2.91
N LYS A 72 3.97 -15.92 -1.90
CA LYS A 72 3.11 -15.89 -0.72
C LYS A 72 3.54 -14.81 0.24
N ILE A 73 2.54 -14.15 0.81
CA ILE A 73 2.71 -13.29 1.98
C ILE A 73 1.75 -13.69 3.10
N LYS A 74 2.12 -13.39 4.32
CA LYS A 74 1.26 -13.42 5.50
C LYS A 74 1.28 -12.04 6.13
N LEU A 75 0.12 -11.45 6.30
CA LEU A 75 -0.03 -10.22 7.06
C LEU A 75 0.18 -10.50 8.56
N GLY A 76 0.80 -9.57 9.24
CA GLY A 76 1.11 -9.65 10.65
C GLY A 76 0.20 -8.78 11.50
N GLU A 77 0.78 -8.22 12.55
CA GLU A 77 0.06 -7.39 13.51
C GLU A 77 -0.20 -5.97 13.01
N VAL A 78 -1.21 -5.33 13.62
CA VAL A 78 -1.48 -3.91 13.44
C VAL A 78 -0.44 -3.11 14.22
N GLN A 79 0.13 -2.12 13.55
CA GLN A 79 1.15 -1.23 14.07
C GLN A 79 0.80 0.24 13.75
N ALA A 80 1.57 1.16 14.30
CA ALA A 80 1.35 2.59 14.06
C ALA A 80 2.65 3.34 13.79
N PHE A 81 2.60 4.27 12.82
CA PHE A 81 3.57 5.36 12.78
C PHE A 81 3.07 6.50 13.66
N LEU A 82 3.91 6.96 14.57
CA LEU A 82 3.57 7.92 15.60
C LEU A 82 4.14 9.32 15.29
N ASN A 83 3.45 10.32 15.80
CA ASN A 83 4.00 11.67 15.96
C ASN A 83 3.68 12.15 17.37
N ARG A 84 4.73 12.44 18.14
CA ARG A 84 4.63 12.86 19.56
C ARG A 84 3.80 11.87 20.41
N GLY A 85 3.97 10.55 20.17
CA GLY A 85 3.26 9.49 20.88
C GLY A 85 1.82 9.22 20.42
N GLU A 86 1.31 9.98 19.45
CA GLU A 86 -0.03 9.82 18.90
C GLU A 86 0.01 9.12 17.55
N VAL A 87 -1.01 8.32 17.28
CA VAL A 87 -1.14 7.59 16.00
C VAL A 87 -1.34 8.56 14.85
N ARG A 88 -0.47 8.49 13.86
CA ARG A 88 -0.59 9.21 12.59
C ARG A 88 -1.08 8.32 11.46
N VAL A 89 -0.58 7.09 11.42
CA VAL A 89 -0.95 6.08 10.43
C VAL A 89 -1.06 4.75 11.15
N LEU A 90 -2.17 4.06 10.98
CA LEU A 90 -2.33 2.64 11.32
C LEU A 90 -2.02 1.80 10.10
N TRP A 91 -1.30 0.72 10.30
CA TRP A 91 -0.91 -0.18 9.24
C TRP A 91 -0.74 -1.61 9.73
N ILE A 92 -0.89 -2.56 8.82
CA ILE A 92 -0.67 -3.99 9.07
C ILE A 92 0.72 -4.33 8.54
N GLY A 93 1.52 -4.98 9.36
CA GLY A 93 2.84 -5.49 9.00
C GLY A 93 2.77 -6.72 8.10
N VAL A 94 3.92 -7.14 7.61
CA VAL A 94 4.08 -8.38 6.84
C VAL A 94 4.93 -9.34 7.67
N GLU A 95 4.31 -10.44 8.14
CA GLU A 95 4.98 -11.47 8.94
C GLU A 95 5.86 -12.39 8.07
N LYS A 96 5.35 -12.78 6.87
CA LYS A 96 6.08 -13.62 5.92
C LYS A 96 6.03 -13.01 4.51
N GLY A 97 7.11 -13.19 3.76
CA GLY A 97 7.23 -12.68 2.39
C GLY A 97 7.70 -11.22 2.28
N GLY A 98 7.97 -10.56 3.41
CA GLY A 98 8.45 -9.17 3.45
C GLY A 98 9.74 -8.96 2.65
N ASP A 99 10.66 -9.93 2.63
CA ASP A 99 11.91 -9.85 1.86
C ASP A 99 11.66 -9.80 0.35
N LYS A 100 10.65 -10.52 -0.14
CA LYS A 100 10.24 -10.45 -1.55
C LYS A 100 9.69 -9.08 -1.91
N ILE A 101 8.88 -8.51 -1.03
CA ILE A 101 8.33 -7.15 -1.19
C ILE A 101 9.46 -6.12 -1.18
N LYS A 102 10.41 -6.21 -0.23
CA LYS A 102 11.59 -5.34 -0.19
C LYS A 102 12.43 -5.45 -1.46
N LYS A 103 12.60 -6.66 -1.99
CA LYS A 103 13.31 -6.87 -3.26
C LYS A 103 12.62 -6.12 -4.40
N CYS A 104 11.30 -6.27 -4.55
CA CYS A 104 10.52 -5.55 -5.57
C CYS A 104 10.68 -4.02 -5.44
N ALA A 105 10.56 -3.48 -4.23
CA ALA A 105 10.74 -2.05 -3.97
C ALA A 105 12.15 -1.57 -4.34
N ASN A 106 13.19 -2.33 -3.99
CA ASN A 106 14.58 -2.00 -4.32
C ASN A 106 14.86 -2.02 -5.84
N GLU A 107 14.29 -2.97 -6.57
CA GLU A 107 14.40 -3.03 -8.03
C GLU A 107 13.74 -1.82 -8.69
N LEU A 108 12.56 -1.43 -8.21
CA LEU A 108 11.88 -0.21 -8.63
C LEU A 108 12.73 1.04 -8.35
N GLU A 109 13.28 1.16 -7.13
CA GLU A 109 14.15 2.28 -6.76
C GLU A 109 15.36 2.42 -7.71
N LYS A 110 16.06 1.30 -7.96
CA LYS A 110 17.23 1.28 -8.87
C LYS A 110 16.86 1.68 -10.30
N SER A 111 15.73 1.17 -10.78
CA SER A 111 15.32 1.37 -12.17
C SER A 111 14.75 2.75 -12.41
N LEU A 112 13.80 3.18 -11.57
CA LEU A 112 13.12 4.47 -11.74
C LEU A 112 14.03 5.65 -11.40
N SER A 113 15.05 5.48 -10.56
CA SER A 113 16.05 6.55 -10.34
C SER A 113 16.80 6.91 -11.63
N LYS A 114 17.04 5.94 -12.52
CA LYS A 114 17.64 6.19 -13.85
C LYS A 114 16.71 6.98 -14.78
N MET A 115 15.41 6.94 -14.51
CA MET A 115 14.40 7.73 -15.23
C MET A 115 14.15 9.12 -14.61
N GLY A 116 14.96 9.49 -13.60
CA GLY A 116 14.88 10.80 -12.94
C GLY A 116 13.93 10.87 -11.74
N PHE A 117 13.40 9.75 -11.28
CA PHE A 117 12.60 9.70 -10.05
C PHE A 117 13.51 9.75 -8.81
N LYS A 118 13.11 10.56 -7.83
CA LYS A 118 13.86 10.70 -6.59
C LYS A 118 13.92 9.39 -5.82
N LYS A 119 15.10 9.02 -5.35
CA LYS A 119 15.26 7.88 -4.44
C LYS A 119 14.67 8.18 -3.07
N GLU A 120 14.01 7.17 -2.49
CA GLU A 120 13.59 7.25 -1.10
C GLU A 120 14.82 7.16 -0.18
N LYS A 121 14.87 8.05 0.81
CA LYS A 121 16.00 8.09 1.76
C LYS A 121 15.83 7.13 2.94
N ARG A 122 14.58 6.78 3.26
CA ARG A 122 14.27 5.90 4.37
C ARG A 122 14.26 4.44 3.92
N GLU A 123 14.62 3.55 4.83
CA GLU A 123 14.46 2.13 4.59
C GLU A 123 13.00 1.81 4.30
N PHE A 124 12.77 0.99 3.29
CA PHE A 124 11.44 0.55 2.92
C PHE A 124 10.94 -0.50 3.93
N VAL A 125 9.81 -0.21 4.55
CA VAL A 125 9.10 -1.13 5.45
C VAL A 125 7.82 -1.60 4.75
N PRO A 126 7.70 -2.90 4.38
CA PRO A 126 6.47 -3.42 3.81
C PRO A 126 5.30 -3.25 4.77
N HIS A 127 4.26 -2.53 4.36
CA HIS A 127 3.09 -2.27 5.20
C HIS A 127 1.84 -2.00 4.39
N LEU A 128 0.71 -2.43 4.91
CA LEU A 128 -0.62 -2.13 4.41
C LEU A 128 -1.23 -1.02 5.28
N THR A 129 -1.36 0.18 4.76
CA THR A 129 -2.05 1.26 5.48
C THR A 129 -3.55 0.96 5.59
N ILE A 130 -4.10 1.04 6.80
CA ILE A 130 -5.54 0.82 7.06
C ILE A 130 -6.27 2.08 7.53
N ALA A 131 -5.58 3.02 8.19
CA ALA A 131 -6.18 4.29 8.58
C ALA A 131 -5.13 5.40 8.74
N ARG A 132 -5.58 6.64 8.69
CA ARG A 132 -4.78 7.84 8.94
C ARG A 132 -5.51 8.78 9.89
N ALA A 133 -4.77 9.41 10.80
CA ALA A 133 -5.33 10.49 11.62
C ALA A 133 -5.71 11.68 10.74
N ARG A 134 -6.89 12.26 10.97
CA ARG A 134 -7.31 13.49 10.31
C ARG A 134 -6.48 14.67 10.84
N LYS A 135 -6.02 15.52 9.95
CA LYS A 135 -5.14 16.66 10.28
C LYS A 135 -5.74 17.60 11.32
N TYR A 136 -7.05 17.81 11.27
CA TYR A 136 -7.77 18.77 12.11
C TYR A 136 -8.69 18.10 13.15
N SER A 137 -8.58 16.78 13.36
CA SER A 137 -9.32 16.12 14.42
C SER A 137 -8.81 16.57 15.79
N LYS A 138 -9.73 16.87 16.70
CA LYS A 138 -9.40 17.15 18.10
C LYS A 138 -9.11 15.86 18.88
N LYS A 139 -9.72 14.74 18.47
CA LYS A 139 -9.49 13.44 19.09
C LYS A 139 -8.16 12.86 18.61
N ARG A 140 -7.37 12.40 19.57
CA ARG A 140 -6.08 11.76 19.34
C ARG A 140 -6.14 10.33 19.85
N PHE A 141 -5.42 9.46 19.20
CA PHE A 141 -5.37 8.03 19.52
C PHE A 141 -3.95 7.63 19.85
N LYS A 142 -3.81 6.70 20.81
CA LYS A 142 -2.56 6.01 21.14
C LYS A 142 -2.60 4.58 20.59
N PRO A 143 -1.47 3.89 20.44
CA PRO A 143 -1.44 2.50 19.97
C PRO A 143 -2.38 1.57 20.77
N ASN A 144 -2.43 1.71 22.08
CA ASN A 144 -3.25 0.88 22.97
C ASN A 144 -4.76 1.15 22.88
N ASP A 145 -5.18 2.14 22.09
CA ASP A 145 -6.61 2.38 21.83
C ASP A 145 -7.18 1.43 20.76
N PHE A 146 -6.35 0.54 20.20
CA PHE A 146 -6.72 -0.39 19.14
C PHE A 146 -6.52 -1.83 19.60
N ASP A 147 -7.56 -2.63 19.42
CA ASP A 147 -7.58 -4.07 19.67
C ASP A 147 -8.05 -4.77 18.39
N ILE A 148 -7.14 -4.92 17.43
CA ILE A 148 -7.44 -5.49 16.13
C ILE A 148 -6.73 -6.84 16.00
N GLU A 149 -7.50 -7.90 16.02
CA GLU A 149 -7.02 -9.24 15.69
C GLU A 149 -7.28 -9.56 14.23
N LEU A 150 -6.22 -9.94 13.53
CA LEU A 150 -6.28 -10.36 12.14
C LEU A 150 -6.04 -11.87 12.06
N ASN A 151 -7.09 -12.61 11.74
CA ASN A 151 -6.98 -14.04 11.44
C ASN A 151 -7.12 -14.25 9.93
N LEU A 152 -6.02 -13.98 9.21
CA LEU A 152 -5.99 -14.07 7.76
C LEU A 152 -5.07 -15.22 7.32
N PRO A 153 -5.48 -16.02 6.32
CA PRO A 153 -4.60 -17.03 5.73
C PRO A 153 -3.45 -16.38 4.96
N ASP A 154 -2.39 -17.14 4.73
CA ASP A 154 -1.38 -16.80 3.72
C ASP A 154 -2.05 -16.71 2.36
N PHE A 155 -1.65 -15.76 1.53
CA PHE A 155 -2.17 -15.61 0.18
C PHE A 155 -1.07 -15.25 -0.83
N TYR A 156 -1.35 -15.49 -2.10
CA TYR A 156 -0.43 -15.11 -3.17
C TYR A 156 -0.64 -13.67 -3.61
N VAL A 157 0.47 -12.97 -3.80
CA VAL A 157 0.51 -11.72 -4.56
C VAL A 157 0.96 -12.08 -5.97
N ASP A 158 0.15 -11.71 -6.94
CA ASP A 158 0.36 -12.02 -8.36
C ASP A 158 0.26 -10.80 -9.29
N GLU A 159 -0.04 -9.62 -8.74
CA GLU A 159 -0.13 -8.38 -9.51
C GLU A 159 0.70 -7.25 -8.90
N ILE A 160 1.52 -6.63 -9.75
CA ILE A 160 2.16 -5.34 -9.49
C ILE A 160 1.53 -4.30 -10.42
N VAL A 161 1.03 -3.22 -9.84
CA VAL A 161 0.17 -2.28 -10.57
C VAL A 161 0.71 -0.85 -10.48
N LEU A 162 0.75 -0.17 -11.63
CA LEU A 162 0.89 1.28 -11.71
C LEU A 162 -0.49 1.90 -11.59
N PHE A 163 -0.70 2.68 -10.55
CA PHE A 163 -1.96 3.37 -10.29
C PHE A 163 -1.86 4.87 -10.56
N LYS A 164 -2.96 5.42 -11.07
CA LYS A 164 -3.27 6.85 -10.99
C LYS A 164 -4.09 7.10 -9.73
N SER A 165 -3.79 8.18 -9.01
CA SER A 165 -4.52 8.62 -7.83
C SER A 165 -5.18 9.96 -8.09
N THR A 166 -6.50 9.97 -8.03
CA THR A 166 -7.29 11.21 -8.08
C THR A 166 -7.80 11.52 -6.68
N LEU A 167 -7.41 12.67 -6.13
CA LEU A 167 -7.85 13.08 -4.80
C LEU A 167 -9.24 13.70 -4.89
N THR A 168 -10.18 13.20 -4.08
CA THR A 168 -11.53 13.75 -3.95
C THR A 168 -11.83 14.10 -2.49
N PRO A 169 -12.86 14.92 -2.22
CA PRO A 169 -13.28 15.22 -0.84
C PRO A 169 -13.65 13.96 -0.04
N SER A 170 -14.21 12.94 -0.70
CA SER A 170 -14.60 11.66 -0.07
C SER A 170 -13.40 10.70 0.12
N GLY A 171 -12.29 10.92 -0.56
CA GLY A 171 -11.09 10.08 -0.49
C GLY A 171 -10.41 9.94 -1.85
N PRO A 172 -9.30 9.21 -1.92
CA PRO A 172 -8.63 8.97 -3.18
C PRO A 172 -9.38 7.92 -4.01
N ILE A 173 -9.46 8.14 -5.31
CA ILE A 173 -9.88 7.17 -6.30
C ILE A 173 -8.63 6.67 -7.01
N TYR A 174 -8.45 5.34 -7.08
CA TYR A 174 -7.32 4.70 -7.74
C TYR A 174 -7.76 4.02 -9.02
N GLU A 175 -7.06 4.33 -10.12
CA GLU A 175 -7.29 3.75 -11.44
C GLU A 175 -6.04 2.95 -11.85
N LYS A 176 -6.22 1.69 -12.24
CA LYS A 176 -5.12 0.85 -12.75
C LYS A 176 -4.73 1.33 -14.14
N ILE A 177 -3.49 1.79 -14.31
CA ILE A 177 -2.93 2.21 -15.60
C ILE A 177 -2.24 1.04 -16.30
N LYS A 178 -1.41 0.32 -15.57
CA LYS A 178 -0.68 -0.85 -16.05
C LYS A 178 -0.67 -1.93 -14.98
N VAL A 179 -1.03 -3.14 -15.38
CA VAL A 179 -0.95 -4.34 -14.53
C VAL A 179 0.15 -5.24 -15.07
N VAL A 180 1.08 -5.65 -14.22
CA VAL A 180 2.05 -6.70 -14.51
C VAL A 180 1.70 -7.92 -13.68
N LYS A 181 1.34 -9.02 -14.36
CA LYS A 181 1.06 -10.31 -13.70
C LYS A 181 2.35 -11.07 -13.48
N LEU A 182 2.50 -11.59 -12.27
CA LEU A 182 3.58 -12.49 -11.91
C LEU A 182 3.18 -13.93 -12.28
N ASN A 183 4.16 -14.71 -12.73
CA ASN A 183 3.92 -16.08 -13.20
C ASN A 183 3.53 -17.04 -12.06
N GLY A 184 2.73 -18.03 -12.39
CA GLY A 184 2.26 -19.05 -11.46
C GLY A 184 3.33 -20.05 -11.01
#